data_0ba74d55053b3cba2e8895244900ee34
#
_entry.id   0ba74d55053b3cba2e8895244900ee34
#
_cell.length_a   1.000
_cell.length_b   1.000
_cell.length_c   1.000
_cell.angle_alpha   90.00
_cell.angle_beta   90.00
_cell.angle_gamma   90.00
#
_symmetry.space_group_name_H-M   'P 1'
#
loop_
_entity.id
_entity.type
_entity.pdbx_description
1 polymer ?
#
loop_
_entity_poly.entity_id
_entity_poly.type
_entity_poly.pdbx_seq_one_letter_code
_entity_poly.pdbx_strand_id
1 'polypeptide(L)'
;LVGSEMCIRDSFNVPLQDGKITDENRLVAALPTIKKLIADGGKVILCSHLGKPKGEPKPELSLAPVAKRLSELLGQEVKFAADPEVVGPNAKAAVAEMKDGDVILLENTRYRAEETKNGDEFSKELASLCDVFVNDAFGTAHRAHCSNVGVTKYVDTAVVGYLMQKEIDFLGNAVNNPERPFVAILGGAKVSSKISVINNLLDKVDTLIIGGGMSYTFSKAMGGHIGTSLCELSLIHISEPTRLDVI
;
A
#
# COMPACT_ATOMS: atom_id res chain seq x y z
N LEU A 1 10.25 22.31 -6.26
CA LEU A 1 8.87 21.76 -6.19
C LEU A 1 7.78 22.84 -6.16
N VAL A 2 8.15 24.13 -5.97
CA VAL A 2 7.19 25.25 -5.96
C VAL A 2 6.40 25.26 -7.27
N GLY A 3 5.06 25.26 -7.17
CA GLY A 3 4.16 25.29 -8.32
C GLY A 3 3.94 23.96 -9.03
N SER A 4 4.66 22.88 -8.70
CA SER A 4 4.47 21.57 -9.33
C SER A 4 3.27 20.84 -8.75
N GLU A 5 2.49 20.19 -9.62
CA GLU A 5 1.45 19.24 -9.23
C GLU A 5 2.10 17.90 -8.84
N MET A 6 1.82 17.47 -7.61
CA MET A 6 2.42 16.27 -7.03
C MET A 6 1.34 15.26 -6.66
N CYS A 7 1.26 14.17 -7.42
CA CYS A 7 0.32 13.09 -7.11
C CYS A 7 0.95 12.11 -6.12
N ILE A 8 0.37 11.99 -4.93
CA ILE A 8 0.82 11.05 -3.90
C ILE A 8 -0.13 9.86 -3.87
N ARG A 9 0.40 8.68 -4.11
CA ARG A 9 -0.30 7.43 -3.87
C ARG A 9 -0.08 6.99 -2.43
N ASP A 10 -1.13 7.13 -1.65
CA ASP A 10 -1.10 6.79 -0.22
C ASP A 10 -2.03 5.63 0.13
N SER A 11 -1.97 5.14 1.37
CA SER A 11 -2.74 3.98 1.84
C SER A 11 -3.79 4.38 2.87
N PHE A 12 -4.81 5.14 2.44
CA PHE A 12 -5.93 5.58 3.29
C PHE A 12 -7.05 4.52 3.41
N ASN A 13 -6.72 3.25 3.25
CA ASN A 13 -7.67 2.16 3.46
C ASN A 13 -7.88 1.93 4.95
N VAL A 14 -8.54 2.90 5.59
CA VAL A 14 -8.84 2.91 7.03
C VAL A 14 -10.12 2.12 7.32
N PRO A 15 -10.25 1.51 8.51
CA PRO A 15 -11.50 0.89 8.93
C PRO A 15 -12.55 1.98 9.21
N LEU A 16 -13.75 1.79 8.65
CA LEU A 16 -14.91 2.63 8.86
C LEU A 16 -15.99 1.86 9.60
N GLN A 17 -16.62 2.51 10.59
CA GLN A 17 -17.84 2.04 11.23
C GLN A 17 -18.84 3.20 11.25
N ASP A 18 -20.01 3.00 10.67
CA ASP A 18 -21.06 4.01 10.55
C ASP A 18 -20.55 5.35 9.95
N GLY A 19 -19.69 5.25 8.92
CA GLY A 19 -19.08 6.40 8.25
C GLY A 19 -17.99 7.10 9.07
N LYS A 20 -17.60 6.59 10.23
CA LYS A 20 -16.54 7.15 11.08
C LYS A 20 -15.28 6.30 10.99
N ILE A 21 -14.13 6.95 10.96
CA ILE A 21 -12.83 6.29 11.01
C ILE A 21 -12.58 5.80 12.43
N THR A 22 -12.32 4.49 12.59
CA THR A 22 -12.06 3.85 13.89
C THR A 22 -10.58 3.69 14.21
N ASP A 23 -9.72 3.74 13.19
CA ASP A 23 -8.27 3.73 13.30
C ASP A 23 -7.66 4.67 12.26
N GLU A 24 -6.92 5.68 12.72
CA GLU A 24 -6.32 6.72 11.90
C GLU A 24 -4.80 6.57 11.70
N ASN A 25 -4.20 5.49 12.19
CA ASN A 25 -2.74 5.29 12.12
C ASN A 25 -2.18 5.48 10.70
N ARG A 26 -2.93 5.06 9.68
CA ARG A 26 -2.52 5.23 8.27
C ARG A 26 -2.53 6.67 7.82
N LEU A 27 -3.46 7.48 8.31
CA LEU A 27 -3.50 8.91 8.00
C LEU A 27 -2.34 9.63 8.67
N VAL A 28 -2.10 9.33 9.95
CA VAL A 28 -1.00 9.93 10.72
C VAL A 28 0.36 9.57 10.11
N ALA A 29 0.54 8.33 9.66
CA ALA A 29 1.77 7.87 9.03
C ALA A 29 2.10 8.58 7.71
N ALA A 30 1.09 9.06 6.97
CA ALA A 30 1.24 9.79 5.72
C ALA A 30 1.58 11.28 5.91
N LEU A 31 1.25 11.85 7.07
CA LEU A 31 1.42 13.29 7.32
C LEU A 31 2.83 13.83 7.07
N PRO A 32 3.94 13.14 7.43
CA PRO A 32 5.28 13.66 7.17
C PRO A 32 5.53 13.96 5.68
N THR A 33 5.16 13.06 4.78
CA THR A 33 5.30 13.25 3.33
C THR A 33 4.42 14.41 2.86
N ILE A 34 3.15 14.42 3.23
CA ILE A 34 2.20 15.46 2.83
C ILE A 34 2.67 16.84 3.30
N LYS A 35 3.03 16.97 4.59
CA LYS A 35 3.51 18.23 5.17
C LYS A 35 4.80 18.73 4.52
N LYS A 36 5.72 17.84 4.15
CA LYS A 36 6.95 18.21 3.45
C LYS A 36 6.63 18.84 2.09
N LEU A 37 5.75 18.21 1.32
CA LEU A 37 5.39 18.71 0.00
C LEU A 37 4.62 20.04 0.05
N ILE A 38 3.74 20.21 1.03
CA ILE A 38 3.08 21.51 1.30
C ILE A 38 4.12 22.59 1.64
N ALA A 39 5.06 22.28 2.55
CA ALA A 39 6.10 23.22 2.96
C ALA A 39 7.05 23.61 1.83
N ASP A 40 7.23 22.74 0.84
CA ASP A 40 8.02 23.00 -0.36
C ASP A 40 7.24 23.79 -1.43
N GLY A 41 5.99 24.18 -1.16
CA GLY A 41 5.13 24.92 -2.09
C GLY A 41 4.56 24.08 -3.23
N GLY A 42 4.50 22.74 -3.07
CA GLY A 42 3.86 21.86 -4.04
C GLY A 42 2.34 21.90 -3.96
N LYS A 43 1.66 21.67 -5.07
CA LYS A 43 0.22 21.40 -5.15
C LYS A 43 0.02 19.89 -4.94
N VAL A 44 -0.59 19.51 -3.84
CA VAL A 44 -0.62 18.10 -3.38
C VAL A 44 -1.93 17.43 -3.78
N ILE A 45 -1.85 16.42 -4.65
CA ILE A 45 -2.98 15.62 -5.10
C ILE A 45 -2.87 14.23 -4.49
N LEU A 46 -3.74 13.93 -3.54
CA LEU A 46 -3.77 12.64 -2.86
C LEU A 46 -4.65 11.65 -3.61
N CYS A 47 -4.17 10.44 -3.83
CA CYS A 47 -4.96 9.35 -4.35
C CYS A 47 -4.83 8.09 -3.48
N SER A 48 -5.92 7.40 -3.24
CA SER A 48 -5.95 6.18 -2.44
C SER A 48 -7.14 5.30 -2.81
N HIS A 49 -7.14 4.09 -2.23
CA HIS A 49 -8.30 3.20 -2.29
C HIS A 49 -8.90 2.98 -0.90
N LEU A 50 -10.18 2.65 -0.87
CA LEU A 50 -10.91 2.23 0.33
C LEU A 50 -11.74 0.98 0.02
N GLY A 51 -11.54 -0.08 0.78
CA GLY A 51 -12.27 -1.32 0.63
C GLY A 51 -12.13 -1.99 -0.75
N LYS A 52 -13.22 -2.63 -1.20
CA LYS A 52 -13.28 -3.38 -2.47
C LYS A 52 -14.58 -3.07 -3.24
N PRO A 53 -14.72 -1.90 -3.84
CA PRO A 53 -15.93 -1.51 -4.59
C PRO A 53 -16.15 -2.29 -5.89
N LYS A 54 -15.10 -2.99 -6.40
CA LYS A 54 -15.15 -3.85 -7.60
C LYS A 54 -15.38 -3.09 -8.91
N GLY A 55 -14.91 -1.87 -9.02
CA GLY A 55 -15.01 -1.07 -10.23
C GLY A 55 -16.32 -0.30 -10.38
N GLU A 56 -17.03 -0.10 -9.28
CA GLU A 56 -18.30 0.64 -9.25
C GLU A 56 -18.26 1.66 -8.09
N PRO A 57 -18.79 2.87 -8.29
CA PRO A 57 -18.94 3.86 -7.21
C PRO A 57 -19.88 3.33 -6.12
N LYS A 58 -19.43 3.38 -4.86
CA LYS A 58 -20.18 2.98 -3.66
C LYS A 58 -20.06 4.05 -2.60
N PRO A 59 -21.15 4.76 -2.25
CA PRO A 59 -21.10 5.85 -1.29
C PRO A 59 -20.48 5.48 0.07
N GLU A 60 -20.69 4.24 0.53
CA GLU A 60 -20.12 3.73 1.77
C GLU A 60 -18.59 3.51 1.72
N LEU A 61 -18.01 3.52 0.52
CA LEU A 61 -16.58 3.40 0.26
C LEU A 61 -15.98 4.68 -0.33
N SER A 62 -16.68 5.81 -0.20
CA SER A 62 -16.16 7.13 -0.55
C SER A 62 -15.04 7.56 0.39
N LEU A 63 -14.05 8.29 -0.14
CA LEU A 63 -12.97 8.88 0.64
C LEU A 63 -13.35 10.23 1.29
N ALA A 64 -14.60 10.70 1.17
CA ALA A 64 -15.05 11.95 1.78
C ALA A 64 -14.79 12.04 3.31
N PRO A 65 -15.04 10.99 4.12
CA PRO A 65 -14.68 11.01 5.54
C PRO A 65 -13.18 11.15 5.78
N VAL A 66 -12.35 10.58 4.89
CA VAL A 66 -10.89 10.68 4.94
C VAL A 66 -10.43 12.10 4.67
N ALA A 67 -10.98 12.78 3.65
CA ALA A 67 -10.67 14.19 3.36
C ALA A 67 -10.96 15.11 4.54
N LYS A 68 -12.12 14.92 5.18
CA LYS A 68 -12.49 15.66 6.38
C LYS A 68 -11.49 15.44 7.51
N ARG A 69 -11.13 14.20 7.78
CA ARG A 69 -10.19 13.90 8.86
C ARG A 69 -8.78 14.39 8.58
N LEU A 70 -8.32 14.28 7.33
CA LEU A 70 -7.02 14.84 6.92
C LEU A 70 -6.98 16.36 7.09
N SER A 71 -8.07 17.08 6.79
CA SER A 71 -8.16 18.52 7.01
C SER A 71 -7.94 18.88 8.48
N GLU A 72 -8.53 18.11 9.40
CA GLU A 72 -8.35 18.30 10.84
C GLU A 72 -6.90 18.04 11.28
N LEU A 73 -6.28 16.96 10.76
CA LEU A 73 -4.91 16.56 11.10
C LEU A 73 -3.84 17.49 10.52
N LEU A 74 -4.09 18.08 9.37
CA LEU A 74 -3.19 19.03 8.71
C LEU A 74 -3.37 20.46 9.21
N GLY A 75 -4.54 20.78 9.80
CA GLY A 75 -4.89 22.14 10.20
C GLY A 75 -5.18 23.07 9.01
N GLN A 76 -5.46 22.51 7.83
CA GLN A 76 -5.83 23.21 6.61
C GLN A 76 -6.87 22.41 5.81
N GLU A 77 -7.58 23.05 4.90
CA GLU A 77 -8.56 22.37 4.06
C GLU A 77 -7.88 21.35 3.13
N VAL A 78 -8.42 20.13 3.12
CA VAL A 78 -8.20 19.12 2.09
C VAL A 78 -9.45 19.09 1.22
N LYS A 79 -9.40 19.68 0.03
CA LYS A 79 -10.53 19.71 -0.91
C LYS A 79 -10.80 18.29 -1.40
N PHE A 80 -12.04 17.83 -1.23
CA PHE A 80 -12.43 16.51 -1.75
C PHE A 80 -12.95 16.66 -3.17
N ALA A 81 -12.26 16.05 -4.14
CA ALA A 81 -12.69 15.99 -5.52
C ALA A 81 -13.66 14.83 -5.72
N ALA A 82 -14.93 15.06 -5.40
CA ALA A 82 -16.02 14.09 -5.54
C ALA A 82 -16.31 13.81 -7.01
N ASP A 83 -15.67 12.79 -7.57
CA ASP A 83 -15.83 12.41 -8.96
C ASP A 83 -15.91 10.88 -9.07
N PRO A 84 -17.06 10.31 -9.51
CA PRO A 84 -17.23 8.87 -9.62
C PRO A 84 -16.26 8.22 -10.64
N GLU A 85 -15.73 9.02 -11.58
CA GLU A 85 -14.71 8.59 -12.54
C GLU A 85 -13.28 8.71 -11.99
N VAL A 86 -13.12 9.22 -10.77
CA VAL A 86 -11.86 9.49 -10.06
C VAL A 86 -11.04 10.61 -10.71
N VAL A 87 -10.83 10.57 -12.03
CA VAL A 87 -10.14 11.58 -12.84
C VAL A 87 -11.11 12.15 -13.89
N GLY A 88 -12.33 12.39 -13.49
CA GLY A 88 -13.35 13.00 -14.35
C GLY A 88 -13.29 14.53 -14.36
N PRO A 89 -14.33 15.18 -14.92
CA PRO A 89 -14.38 16.64 -15.07
C PRO A 89 -14.25 17.40 -13.74
N ASN A 90 -14.87 16.90 -12.67
CA ASN A 90 -14.83 17.55 -11.35
C ASN A 90 -13.43 17.52 -10.75
N ALA A 91 -12.73 16.38 -10.86
CA ALA A 91 -11.37 16.23 -10.37
C ALA A 91 -10.40 17.13 -11.14
N LYS A 92 -10.51 17.15 -12.49
CA LYS A 92 -9.68 18.01 -13.36
C LYS A 92 -9.90 19.49 -13.08
N ALA A 93 -11.16 19.93 -12.90
CA ALA A 93 -11.47 21.30 -12.55
C ALA A 93 -10.89 21.68 -11.17
N ALA A 94 -11.03 20.79 -10.19
CA ALA A 94 -10.49 21.01 -8.85
C ALA A 94 -8.96 21.16 -8.87
N VAL A 95 -8.25 20.33 -9.64
CA VAL A 95 -6.79 20.41 -9.79
C VAL A 95 -6.36 21.69 -10.49
N ALA A 96 -7.07 22.10 -11.55
CA ALA A 96 -6.76 23.33 -12.30
C ALA A 96 -6.87 24.60 -11.44
N GLU A 97 -7.69 24.59 -10.38
CA GLU A 97 -7.88 25.72 -9.45
C GLU A 97 -6.86 25.75 -8.31
N MET A 98 -6.00 24.74 -8.17
CA MET A 98 -5.04 24.63 -7.06
C MET A 98 -4.01 25.75 -7.06
N LYS A 99 -3.71 26.22 -5.85
CA LYS A 99 -2.60 27.12 -5.55
C LYS A 99 -1.48 26.37 -4.83
N ASP A 100 -0.32 26.96 -4.77
CA ASP A 100 0.83 26.41 -4.06
C ASP A 100 0.47 26.12 -2.59
N GLY A 101 0.73 24.92 -2.13
CA GLY A 101 0.38 24.46 -0.79
C GLY A 101 -1.03 23.88 -0.63
N ASP A 102 -1.89 23.98 -1.64
CA ASP A 102 -3.22 23.36 -1.59
C ASP A 102 -3.13 21.82 -1.61
N VAL A 103 -4.13 21.21 -0.98
CA VAL A 103 -4.25 19.74 -0.92
C VAL A 103 -5.62 19.31 -1.43
N ILE A 104 -5.63 18.38 -2.37
CA ILE A 104 -6.84 17.73 -2.89
C ILE A 104 -6.76 16.23 -2.63
N LEU A 105 -7.88 15.60 -2.25
CA LEU A 105 -8.03 14.16 -2.23
C LEU A 105 -8.99 13.75 -3.35
N LEU A 106 -8.53 12.87 -4.24
CA LEU A 106 -9.35 12.24 -5.27
C LEU A 106 -10.30 11.21 -4.64
N GLU A 107 -11.34 10.82 -5.37
CA GLU A 107 -12.22 9.73 -4.97
C GLU A 107 -11.49 8.37 -5.07
N ASN A 108 -12.10 7.35 -4.50
CA ASN A 108 -11.57 5.99 -4.39
C ASN A 108 -11.13 5.44 -5.75
N THR A 109 -9.81 5.23 -5.94
CA THR A 109 -9.24 4.75 -7.21
C THR A 109 -9.86 3.44 -7.70
N ARG A 110 -10.37 2.62 -6.78
CA ARG A 110 -11.03 1.34 -7.11
C ARG A 110 -12.48 1.46 -7.57
N TYR A 111 -13.01 2.69 -7.71
CA TYR A 111 -14.24 2.90 -8.47
C TYR A 111 -14.02 2.63 -9.95
N ARG A 112 -12.78 2.72 -10.42
CA ARG A 112 -12.37 2.31 -11.76
C ARG A 112 -11.97 0.85 -11.78
N ALA A 113 -12.59 0.07 -12.66
CA ALA A 113 -12.27 -1.36 -12.83
C ALA A 113 -10.84 -1.59 -13.34
N GLU A 114 -10.30 -0.62 -14.07
CA GLU A 114 -8.95 -0.61 -14.63
C GLU A 114 -7.87 -0.55 -13.54
N GLU A 115 -8.16 0.05 -12.38
CA GLU A 115 -7.18 0.25 -11.30
C GLU A 115 -6.45 -1.05 -10.95
N THR A 116 -7.19 -2.13 -10.69
CA THR A 116 -6.59 -3.41 -10.29
C THR A 116 -6.03 -4.23 -11.44
N LYS A 117 -6.33 -3.84 -12.67
CA LYS A 117 -5.86 -4.49 -13.89
C LYS A 117 -4.65 -3.78 -14.50
N ASN A 118 -4.21 -2.67 -13.89
CA ASN A 118 -3.14 -1.82 -14.38
C ASN A 118 -3.39 -1.31 -15.81
N GLY A 119 -4.63 -0.85 -16.07
CA GLY A 119 -5.06 -0.39 -17.40
C GLY A 119 -4.35 0.90 -17.81
N ASP A 120 -3.92 0.98 -19.06
CA ASP A 120 -3.10 2.09 -19.56
C ASP A 120 -3.86 3.43 -19.61
N GLU A 121 -5.16 3.42 -19.96
CA GLU A 121 -5.95 4.66 -20.05
C GLU A 121 -6.09 5.34 -18.68
N PHE A 122 -6.54 4.61 -17.66
CA PHE A 122 -6.65 5.19 -16.33
C PHE A 122 -5.29 5.58 -15.74
N SER A 123 -4.22 4.86 -16.09
CA SER A 123 -2.86 5.23 -15.70
C SER A 123 -2.42 6.56 -16.31
N LYS A 124 -2.74 6.81 -17.59
CA LYS A 124 -2.50 8.09 -18.27
C LYS A 124 -3.33 9.22 -17.67
N GLU A 125 -4.61 8.95 -17.36
CA GLU A 125 -5.47 9.92 -16.71
C GLU A 125 -4.90 10.38 -15.36
N LEU A 126 -4.46 9.44 -14.51
CA LEU A 126 -3.80 9.75 -13.24
C LEU A 126 -2.51 10.56 -13.45
N ALA A 127 -1.67 10.15 -14.40
CA ALA A 127 -0.42 10.85 -14.71
C ALA A 127 -0.65 12.26 -15.24
N SER A 128 -1.77 12.49 -15.95
CA SER A 128 -2.10 13.82 -16.50
C SER A 128 -2.42 14.88 -15.43
N LEU A 129 -2.58 14.46 -14.18
CA LEU A 129 -2.86 15.36 -13.06
C LEU A 129 -1.59 15.87 -12.37
N CYS A 130 -0.40 15.37 -12.71
CA CYS A 130 0.80 15.72 -11.95
C CYS A 130 2.09 15.70 -12.78
N ASP A 131 3.03 16.55 -12.37
CA ASP A 131 4.40 16.58 -12.89
C ASP A 131 5.28 15.51 -12.21
N VAL A 132 5.01 15.26 -10.91
CA VAL A 132 5.78 14.32 -10.10
C VAL A 132 4.84 13.35 -9.41
N PHE A 133 5.15 12.07 -9.52
CA PHE A 133 4.45 11.01 -8.80
C PHE A 133 5.24 10.58 -7.56
N VAL A 134 4.55 10.48 -6.42
CA VAL A 134 5.11 10.02 -5.14
C VAL A 134 4.40 8.76 -4.69
N ASN A 135 5.11 7.64 -4.56
CA ASN A 135 4.56 6.43 -3.96
C ASN A 135 4.87 6.37 -2.47
N ASP A 136 3.83 6.44 -1.64
CA ASP A 136 3.95 6.32 -0.18
C ASP A 136 3.08 5.20 0.40
N ALA A 137 2.72 4.24 -0.43
CA ALA A 137 1.82 3.13 -0.11
C ALA A 137 2.53 1.77 -0.12
N PHE A 138 3.38 1.50 0.87
CA PHE A 138 4.13 0.24 0.97
C PHE A 138 3.23 -1.00 0.91
N GLY A 139 2.09 -0.99 1.63
CA GLY A 139 1.17 -2.12 1.67
C GLY A 139 0.56 -2.54 0.33
N THR A 140 0.65 -1.70 -0.70
CA THR A 140 0.19 -1.98 -2.07
C THR A 140 1.32 -2.04 -3.10
N ALA A 141 2.55 -1.75 -2.71
CA ALA A 141 3.70 -1.66 -3.61
C ALA A 141 4.00 -2.97 -4.37
N HIS A 142 3.65 -4.11 -3.78
CA HIS A 142 3.79 -5.44 -4.39
C HIS A 142 2.76 -5.75 -5.50
N ARG A 143 1.83 -4.83 -5.78
CA ARG A 143 0.75 -5.04 -6.76
C ARG A 143 0.93 -4.12 -7.95
N ALA A 144 0.79 -4.65 -9.16
CA ALA A 144 0.73 -3.85 -10.38
C ALA A 144 -0.69 -3.26 -10.54
N HIS A 145 -0.92 -2.06 -9.98
CA HIS A 145 -2.14 -1.29 -10.14
C HIS A 145 -1.86 0.01 -10.90
N CYS A 146 -2.89 0.64 -11.49
CA CYS A 146 -2.72 1.92 -12.19
C CYS A 146 -2.08 2.98 -11.30
N SER A 147 -2.58 3.14 -10.07
CA SER A 147 -2.11 4.14 -9.13
C SER A 147 -0.75 3.84 -8.47
N ASN A 148 -0.13 2.70 -8.74
CA ASN A 148 1.21 2.34 -8.24
C ASN A 148 2.23 2.22 -9.38
N VAL A 149 1.95 1.33 -10.35
CA VAL A 149 2.88 0.96 -11.42
C VAL A 149 2.50 1.63 -12.73
N GLY A 150 1.21 1.63 -13.08
CA GLY A 150 0.77 2.16 -14.36
C GLY A 150 1.12 3.64 -14.54
N VAL A 151 0.84 4.46 -13.55
CA VAL A 151 1.10 5.90 -13.55
C VAL A 151 2.58 6.23 -13.81
N THR A 152 3.52 5.42 -13.27
CA THR A 152 4.96 5.68 -13.43
C THR A 152 5.48 5.55 -14.86
N LYS A 153 4.71 4.97 -15.76
CA LYS A 153 5.05 4.89 -17.18
C LYS A 153 4.83 6.20 -17.93
N TYR A 154 4.05 7.11 -17.36
CA TYR A 154 3.56 8.33 -18.03
C TYR A 154 3.93 9.62 -17.31
N VAL A 155 4.71 9.54 -16.23
CA VAL A 155 5.33 10.70 -15.56
C VAL A 155 6.83 10.65 -15.73
N ASP A 156 7.45 11.81 -15.87
CA ASP A 156 8.91 11.91 -16.03
C ASP A 156 9.65 11.63 -14.72
N THR A 157 9.03 11.96 -13.60
CA THR A 157 9.63 11.81 -12.27
C THR A 157 8.70 11.02 -11.35
N ALA A 158 9.20 9.87 -10.89
CA ALA A 158 8.55 9.04 -9.89
C ALA A 158 9.50 8.80 -8.71
N VAL A 159 9.04 9.08 -7.49
CA VAL A 159 9.83 8.98 -6.25
C VAL A 159 9.04 8.24 -5.18
N VAL A 160 9.69 7.93 -4.06
CA VAL A 160 9.04 7.38 -2.86
C VAL A 160 8.86 8.45 -1.80
N GLY A 161 7.77 8.33 -1.02
CA GLY A 161 7.55 9.16 0.16
C GLY A 161 8.28 8.62 1.40
N TYR A 162 8.20 9.35 2.49
CA TYR A 162 8.92 9.01 3.74
C TYR A 162 8.46 7.72 4.39
N LEU A 163 7.15 7.37 4.27
CA LEU A 163 6.66 6.10 4.80
C LEU A 163 7.26 4.93 4.04
N MET A 164 7.26 5.01 2.71
CA MET A 164 7.88 4.01 1.84
C MET A 164 9.39 3.92 2.06
N GLN A 165 10.08 5.07 2.19
CA GLN A 165 11.51 5.13 2.46
C GLN A 165 11.86 4.44 3.77
N LYS A 166 11.10 4.69 4.82
CA LYS A 166 11.28 4.04 6.12
C LYS A 166 11.19 2.51 6.02
N GLU A 167 10.20 2.00 5.31
CA GLU A 167 10.04 0.54 5.09
C GLU A 167 11.21 -0.04 4.29
N ILE A 168 11.68 0.68 3.24
CA ILE A 168 12.83 0.27 2.44
C ILE A 168 14.10 0.23 3.31
N ASP A 169 14.33 1.26 4.13
CA ASP A 169 15.51 1.35 4.98
C ASP A 169 15.53 0.22 6.02
N PHE A 170 14.41 0.00 6.71
CA PHE A 170 14.35 -1.03 7.74
C PHE A 170 14.37 -2.46 7.15
N LEU A 171 13.48 -2.77 6.23
CA LEU A 171 13.38 -4.11 5.66
C LEU A 171 14.51 -4.41 4.69
N GLY A 172 14.88 -3.44 3.85
CA GLY A 172 15.98 -3.58 2.89
C GLY A 172 17.31 -3.82 3.60
N ASN A 173 17.63 -3.05 4.62
CA ASN A 173 18.86 -3.23 5.39
C ASN A 173 18.84 -4.54 6.18
N ALA A 174 17.72 -4.88 6.82
CA ALA A 174 17.59 -6.14 7.56
C ALA A 174 17.81 -7.38 6.66
N VAL A 175 17.39 -7.31 5.39
CA VAL A 175 17.53 -8.45 4.46
C VAL A 175 18.88 -8.45 3.72
N ASN A 176 19.43 -7.28 3.36
CA ASN A 176 20.63 -7.18 2.54
C ASN A 176 21.92 -7.08 3.37
N ASN A 177 21.87 -6.42 4.53
CA ASN A 177 23.00 -6.23 5.43
C ASN A 177 22.59 -6.51 6.89
N PRO A 178 22.17 -7.74 7.22
CA PRO A 178 21.66 -8.04 8.55
C PRO A 178 22.73 -7.95 9.63
N GLU A 179 22.35 -7.39 10.77
CA GLU A 179 23.10 -7.60 12.01
C GLU A 179 22.87 -9.03 12.48
N ARG A 180 23.97 -9.69 12.93
CA ARG A 180 23.90 -11.09 13.37
C ARG A 180 23.80 -11.21 14.89
N PRO A 181 22.99 -12.15 15.43
CA PRO A 181 22.19 -13.17 14.70
C PRO A 181 20.92 -12.55 14.08
N PHE A 182 20.66 -12.87 12.80
CA PHE A 182 19.43 -12.49 12.11
C PHE A 182 18.34 -13.53 12.25
N VAL A 183 17.32 -13.24 13.04
CA VAL A 183 16.17 -14.12 13.28
C VAL A 183 14.96 -13.57 12.52
N ALA A 184 14.41 -14.37 11.60
CA ALA A 184 13.17 -14.04 10.92
C ALA A 184 12.00 -14.85 11.50
N ILE A 185 10.85 -14.20 11.71
CA ILE A 185 9.62 -14.84 12.16
C ILE A 185 8.58 -14.69 11.05
N LEU A 186 8.13 -15.81 10.51
CA LEU A 186 7.14 -15.87 9.45
C LEU A 186 5.87 -16.55 9.95
N GLY A 187 4.74 -15.84 9.84
CA GLY A 187 3.43 -16.35 10.19
C GLY A 187 2.44 -16.24 9.04
N GLY A 188 1.42 -17.07 9.05
CA GLY A 188 0.36 -17.08 8.07
C GLY A 188 -0.45 -18.37 8.07
N ALA A 189 -1.51 -18.42 7.25
CA ALA A 189 -2.35 -19.60 7.15
C ALA A 189 -1.79 -20.63 6.15
N LYS A 190 -1.19 -20.19 5.04
CA LYS A 190 -0.80 -21.04 3.90
C LYS A 190 0.68 -20.90 3.58
N VAL A 191 1.37 -22.03 3.47
CA VAL A 191 2.78 -22.13 3.04
C VAL A 191 2.91 -21.73 1.57
N SER A 192 1.99 -22.19 0.71
CA SER A 192 1.99 -21.93 -0.73
C SER A 192 2.11 -20.43 -1.08
N SER A 193 1.51 -19.57 -0.28
CA SER A 193 1.56 -18.12 -0.48
C SER A 193 2.89 -17.47 -0.04
N LYS A 194 3.75 -18.20 0.66
CA LYS A 194 4.98 -17.70 1.28
C LYS A 194 6.25 -18.45 0.86
N ILE A 195 6.12 -19.48 0.03
CA ILE A 195 7.23 -20.35 -0.30
C ILE A 195 8.43 -19.64 -0.93
N SER A 196 8.16 -18.68 -1.81
CA SER A 196 9.23 -17.85 -2.41
C SER A 196 9.93 -16.96 -1.38
N VAL A 197 9.18 -16.43 -0.41
CA VAL A 197 9.74 -15.65 0.69
C VAL A 197 10.58 -16.53 1.61
N ILE A 198 10.10 -17.73 1.94
CA ILE A 198 10.84 -18.71 2.75
C ILE A 198 12.17 -19.02 2.09
N ASN A 199 12.16 -19.42 0.81
CA ASN A 199 13.37 -19.77 0.07
C ASN A 199 14.36 -18.61 0.01
N ASN A 200 13.88 -17.38 -0.21
CA ASN A 200 14.75 -16.19 -0.24
C ASN A 200 15.32 -15.82 1.14
N LEU A 201 14.66 -16.19 2.23
CA LEU A 201 15.14 -15.91 3.58
C LEU A 201 16.12 -16.97 4.07
N LEU A 202 15.96 -18.24 3.68
CA LEU A 202 16.79 -19.36 4.17
C LEU A 202 18.30 -19.11 3.96
N ASP A 203 18.68 -18.47 2.86
CA ASP A 203 20.07 -18.14 2.55
C ASP A 203 20.60 -16.92 3.32
N LYS A 204 19.72 -16.19 4.03
CA LYS A 204 20.03 -14.88 4.62
C LYS A 204 19.96 -14.88 6.15
N VAL A 205 19.12 -15.73 6.74
CA VAL A 205 18.85 -15.75 8.18
C VAL A 205 19.68 -16.79 8.91
N ASP A 206 19.98 -16.51 10.17
CA ASP A 206 20.60 -17.51 11.06
C ASP A 206 19.54 -18.45 11.63
N THR A 207 18.32 -17.95 11.81
CA THR A 207 17.17 -18.72 12.31
C THR A 207 15.89 -18.24 11.65
N LEU A 208 15.06 -19.19 11.18
CA LEU A 208 13.72 -18.92 10.66
C LEU A 208 12.69 -19.59 11.55
N ILE A 209 11.84 -18.79 12.19
CA ILE A 209 10.74 -19.26 13.03
C ILE A 209 9.47 -19.25 12.19
N ILE A 210 8.82 -20.41 12.09
CA ILE A 210 7.54 -20.56 11.37
C ILE A 210 6.40 -20.64 12.38
N GLY A 211 5.48 -19.67 12.31
CA GLY A 211 4.31 -19.59 13.17
C GLY A 211 2.97 -19.56 12.42
N GLY A 212 1.88 -19.51 13.18
CA GLY A 212 0.51 -19.48 12.63
C GLY A 212 0.09 -20.79 11.98
N GLY A 213 -0.98 -20.78 11.18
CA GLY A 213 -1.54 -21.99 10.55
C GLY A 213 -0.60 -22.74 9.61
N MET A 214 0.38 -22.02 9.02
CA MET A 214 1.38 -22.66 8.15
C MET A 214 2.31 -23.61 8.92
N SER A 215 2.53 -23.42 10.23
CA SER A 215 3.36 -24.30 11.05
C SER A 215 2.85 -25.74 11.09
N TYR A 216 1.53 -25.95 10.97
CA TYR A 216 0.94 -27.28 10.94
C TYR A 216 1.37 -28.09 9.70
N THR A 217 1.53 -27.42 8.55
CA THR A 217 2.02 -28.08 7.33
C THR A 217 3.47 -28.55 7.52
N PHE A 218 4.33 -27.71 8.12
CA PHE A 218 5.71 -28.12 8.45
C PHE A 218 5.76 -29.22 9.50
N SER A 219 4.97 -29.12 10.59
CA SER A 219 4.89 -30.17 11.62
C SER A 219 4.45 -31.49 11.01
N LYS A 220 3.47 -31.49 10.09
CA LYS A 220 3.02 -32.69 9.39
C LYS A 220 4.12 -33.27 8.50
N ALA A 221 4.85 -32.43 7.79
CA ALA A 221 5.96 -32.84 6.93
C ALA A 221 7.10 -33.51 7.74
N MET A 222 7.33 -33.05 8.98
CA MET A 222 8.29 -33.65 9.91
C MET A 222 7.75 -34.88 10.66
N GLY A 223 6.60 -35.43 10.28
CA GLY A 223 5.98 -36.60 10.89
C GLY A 223 5.10 -36.33 12.10
N GLY A 224 4.85 -35.08 12.44
CA GLY A 224 4.00 -34.71 13.58
C GLY A 224 2.51 -34.98 13.34
N HIS A 225 1.75 -35.02 14.44
CA HIS A 225 0.30 -35.15 14.45
C HIS A 225 -0.34 -33.76 14.60
N ILE A 226 -1.19 -33.38 13.66
CA ILE A 226 -1.82 -32.04 13.61
C ILE A 226 -3.34 -32.06 13.84
N GLY A 227 -3.93 -33.26 14.10
CA GLY A 227 -5.38 -33.40 14.26
C GLY A 227 -6.14 -32.93 13.02
N THR A 228 -7.17 -32.08 13.24
CA THR A 228 -7.98 -31.46 12.20
C THR A 228 -7.49 -30.08 11.77
N SER A 229 -6.26 -29.71 12.13
CA SER A 229 -5.68 -28.40 11.80
C SER A 229 -5.48 -28.24 10.29
N LEU A 230 -5.47 -26.99 9.84
CA LEU A 230 -5.21 -26.62 8.45
C LEU A 230 -3.87 -27.21 7.97
N CYS A 231 -3.87 -27.89 6.84
CA CYS A 231 -2.67 -28.46 6.25
C CYS A 231 -2.72 -28.44 4.72
N GLU A 232 -1.64 -28.00 4.09
CA GLU A 232 -1.47 -28.06 2.64
C GLU A 232 -0.73 -29.33 2.26
N LEU A 233 -1.47 -30.45 2.13
CA LEU A 233 -0.91 -31.80 1.88
C LEU A 233 -0.03 -31.88 0.62
N SER A 234 -0.33 -31.07 -0.40
CA SER A 234 0.49 -31.00 -1.63
C SER A 234 1.91 -30.46 -1.40
N LEU A 235 2.17 -29.86 -0.23
CA LEU A 235 3.45 -29.22 0.09
C LEU A 235 4.26 -29.97 1.14
N ILE A 236 3.77 -31.09 1.69
CA ILE A 236 4.49 -31.83 2.77
C ILE A 236 5.81 -32.43 2.30
N HIS A 237 6.05 -32.60 1.00
CA HIS A 237 7.30 -33.12 0.43
C HIS A 237 8.36 -32.03 0.18
N ILE A 238 8.04 -30.75 0.41
CA ILE A 238 8.96 -29.62 0.19
C ILE A 238 9.95 -29.45 1.35
N SER A 239 9.74 -30.15 2.46
CA SER A 239 10.50 -30.00 3.70
C SER A 239 11.72 -30.91 3.85
N GLU A 240 12.37 -31.36 2.78
CA GLU A 240 13.65 -32.04 2.86
C GLU A 240 14.83 -31.08 3.01
N PRO A 241 15.86 -31.42 3.74
CA PRO A 241 16.06 -31.30 5.19
C PRO A 241 16.67 -29.97 5.57
N THR A 242 15.88 -28.94 5.68
CA THR A 242 16.32 -27.68 6.31
C THR A 242 16.01 -27.80 7.80
N ARG A 243 16.99 -27.58 8.66
CA ARG A 243 16.76 -27.46 10.12
C ARG A 243 15.83 -26.28 10.37
N LEU A 244 14.54 -26.54 10.43
CA LEU A 244 13.52 -25.59 10.82
C LEU A 244 13.12 -25.90 12.25
N ASP A 245 13.46 -25.01 13.17
CA ASP A 245 12.91 -25.05 14.52
C ASP A 245 11.48 -24.51 14.45
N VAL A 246 10.49 -25.40 14.62
CA VAL A 246 9.07 -25.05 14.69
C VAL A 246 8.70 -24.89 16.16
N ILE A 247 8.33 -23.71 16.55
CA ILE A 247 7.83 -23.38 17.90
C ILE A 247 6.31 -23.17 17.85
#